data_63f7357a5cf92091c50ddacd57d241e8
#
_entry.id   63f7357a5cf92091c50ddacd57d241e8
#
_cell.length_a   1.000
_cell.length_b   1.000
_cell.length_c   1.000
_cell.angle_alpha   90.00
_cell.angle_beta   90.00
_cell.angle_gamma   90.00
#
_symmetry.space_group_name_H-M   'P 1'
#
loop_
_entity.id
_entity.type
_entity.pdbx_description
1 polymer ?
#
loop_
_entity_poly.entity_id
_entity_poly.type
_entity_poly.pdbx_seq_one_letter_code
_entity_poly.pdbx_strand_id
1 'polypeptide(L)'
;MGRLTERVAVITGGGSGIGRATAVRFAEQGAVXVVVDIDAKGAAXTVELIEKDGGTACWFECDVTDVEAVDSVXKSVIERYGAVDVLVTAAAISVGKKXPDTLPEEWDQVFAVNVKGTYXWMRACIPLMTKGTGSIVALASQLAISGGLSNAAYIASKGAIVSLCRTAANDHASEGIRINCILPGATQTPLLDRSFGRFKDPAPYIERSLSRHPXGRFGQPEEVANAALFLASDDASFTTGTELRVDGGWIGG
;
A
#
# COMPACT_ATOMS: atom_id res chain seq x y z
N MET A 1 -6.67 -8.09 -23.81
CA MET A 1 -6.49 -6.70 -23.36
C MET A 1 -6.37 -6.73 -21.83
N GLY A 2 -5.38 -6.01 -21.28
CA GLY A 2 -5.15 -6.01 -19.85
C GLY A 2 -6.21 -5.23 -19.09
N ARG A 3 -6.38 -5.57 -17.79
CA ARG A 3 -7.41 -4.94 -16.92
C ARG A 3 -7.09 -3.48 -16.58
N LEU A 4 -5.85 -3.03 -16.79
CA LEU A 4 -5.42 -1.64 -16.52
C LEU A 4 -4.77 -1.01 -17.75
N THR A 5 -5.13 -1.48 -18.97
CA THR A 5 -4.53 -0.99 -20.20
C THR A 5 -4.55 0.54 -20.26
N GLU A 6 -3.37 1.12 -20.46
CA GLU A 6 -3.13 2.57 -20.56
C GLU A 6 -3.42 3.38 -19.29
N ARG A 7 -3.78 2.73 -18.16
CA ARG A 7 -3.97 3.44 -16.88
C ARG A 7 -2.61 3.81 -16.28
N VAL A 8 -2.49 5.04 -15.78
CA VAL A 8 -1.30 5.51 -15.08
C VAL A 8 -1.48 5.24 -13.60
N ALA A 9 -0.65 4.37 -13.05
CA ALA A 9 -0.76 3.91 -11.66
C ALA A 9 0.48 4.33 -10.85
N VAL A 10 0.25 5.10 -9.80
CA VAL A 10 1.30 5.54 -8.87
C VAL A 10 1.29 4.60 -7.66
N ILE A 11 2.45 4.04 -7.33
CA ILE A 11 2.61 3.08 -6.23
C ILE A 11 3.67 3.60 -5.25
N THR A 12 3.28 4.00 -4.05
CA THR A 12 4.26 4.36 -3.01
C THR A 12 4.73 3.10 -2.29
N GLY A 13 5.96 3.10 -1.80
CA GLY A 13 6.56 1.89 -1.24
C GLY A 13 6.79 0.83 -2.31
N GLY A 14 6.93 1.28 -3.57
CA GLY A 14 7.02 0.38 -4.72
C GLY A 14 8.38 -0.29 -4.91
N GLY A 15 9.35 0.05 -4.07
CA GLY A 15 10.71 -0.51 -4.17
C GLY A 15 10.85 -1.90 -3.57
N SER A 16 9.85 -2.42 -2.84
CA SER A 16 9.96 -3.74 -2.22
C SER A 16 8.58 -4.30 -1.86
N GLY A 17 8.55 -5.54 -1.43
CA GLY A 17 7.39 -6.19 -0.82
C GLY A 17 6.10 -6.09 -1.64
N ILE A 18 5.01 -5.75 -0.96
CA ILE A 18 3.68 -5.66 -1.59
C ILE A 18 3.65 -4.57 -2.67
N GLY A 19 4.30 -3.42 -2.41
CA GLY A 19 4.34 -2.33 -3.41
C GLY A 19 5.00 -2.77 -4.71
N ARG A 20 6.16 -3.44 -4.63
CA ARG A 20 6.84 -4.00 -5.81
C ARG A 20 5.96 -5.00 -6.55
N ALA A 21 5.41 -5.97 -5.80
CA ALA A 21 4.55 -7.00 -6.42
C ALA A 21 3.34 -6.36 -7.11
N THR A 22 2.76 -5.31 -6.50
CA THR A 22 1.63 -4.59 -7.08
C THR A 22 2.04 -3.87 -8.37
N ALA A 23 3.20 -3.19 -8.37
CA ALA A 23 3.69 -2.49 -9.56
C ALA A 23 3.91 -3.46 -10.72
N VAL A 24 4.56 -4.60 -10.46
CA VAL A 24 4.80 -5.63 -11.47
C VAL A 24 3.46 -6.18 -11.99
N ARG A 25 2.56 -6.53 -11.07
CA ARG A 25 1.26 -7.11 -11.44
C ARG A 25 0.42 -6.14 -12.28
N PHE A 26 0.43 -4.85 -11.94
CA PHE A 26 -0.31 -3.83 -12.70
C PHE A 26 0.30 -3.64 -14.09
N ALA A 27 1.64 -3.67 -14.20
CA ALA A 27 2.32 -3.57 -15.50
C ALA A 27 1.95 -4.75 -16.40
N GLU A 28 1.88 -5.98 -15.87
CA GLU A 28 1.41 -7.15 -16.60
C GLU A 28 0.00 -6.97 -17.18
N GLN A 29 -0.78 -6.08 -16.57
CA GLN A 29 -2.15 -5.79 -16.98
C GLN A 29 -2.25 -4.50 -17.81
N GLY A 30 -1.10 -4.02 -18.31
CA GLY A 30 -1.05 -2.91 -19.26
C GLY A 30 -0.97 -1.51 -18.67
N ALA A 31 -0.78 -1.40 -17.34
CA ALA A 31 -0.63 -0.09 -16.70
C ALA A 31 0.77 0.48 -16.94
N VAL A 32 0.84 1.79 -16.92
CA VAL A 32 2.11 2.51 -16.78
C VAL A 32 2.37 2.70 -15.28
N UNK A 33 3.36 2.17 -14.46
CA UNK A 33 3.59 2.16 -13.30
C UNK A 33 4.36 3.19 -13.02
N VAL A 34 4.16 4.12 -12.12
CA VAL A 34 5.04 5.13 -11.52
C VAL A 34 5.43 4.62 -10.12
N VAL A 35 6.66 4.18 -9.98
CA VAL A 35 7.17 3.54 -8.75
C VAL A 35 7.79 4.63 -7.86
N VAL A 36 7.27 4.79 -6.64
CA VAL A 36 7.76 5.80 -5.70
C VAL A 36 8.28 5.11 -4.46
N ASP A 37 9.50 5.44 -4.05
CA ASP A 37 10.07 4.91 -2.81
C ASP A 37 11.15 5.86 -2.29
N ILE A 38 11.39 5.82 -0.99
CA ILE A 38 12.54 6.52 -0.39
C ILE A 38 13.85 5.78 -0.72
N ASP A 39 13.76 4.48 -1.02
CA ASP A 39 14.90 3.66 -1.47
C ASP A 39 14.96 3.69 -2.99
N ALA A 40 15.78 4.60 -3.52
CA ALA A 40 15.97 4.78 -4.96
C ALA A 40 16.42 3.47 -5.65
N LYS A 41 17.28 2.68 -4.99
CA LYS A 41 17.77 1.41 -5.55
C LYS A 41 16.64 0.39 -5.65
N GLY A 42 15.80 0.31 -4.62
CA GLY A 42 14.64 -0.58 -4.63
C GLY A 42 13.66 -0.18 -5.72
N ALA A 43 13.38 1.11 -5.86
CA ALA A 43 12.47 1.62 -6.90
C ALA A 43 12.99 1.32 -8.29
N ALA A 44 14.26 1.58 -8.56
CA ALA A 44 14.90 1.26 -9.84
C ALA A 44 14.78 -0.23 -10.17
N UNK A 45 14.80 -1.04 -9.24
CA UNK A 45 14.71 -2.29 -9.38
C UNK A 45 13.53 -2.73 -9.78
N THR A 46 12.52 -2.27 -9.25
CA THR A 46 11.15 -2.58 -9.66
C THR A 46 10.92 -2.18 -11.12
N VAL A 47 11.38 -1.01 -11.50
CA VAL A 47 11.27 -0.55 -12.89
C VAL A 47 11.99 -1.50 -13.85
N GLU A 48 13.20 -1.94 -13.50
CA GLU A 48 13.95 -2.90 -14.35
C GLU A 48 13.18 -4.21 -14.55
N LEU A 49 12.55 -4.73 -13.50
CA LEU A 49 11.72 -5.93 -13.60
C LEU A 49 10.57 -5.71 -14.59
N ILE A 50 9.89 -4.57 -14.49
CA ILE A 50 8.76 -4.25 -15.36
C ILE A 50 9.21 -4.12 -16.82
N GLU A 51 10.30 -3.39 -17.05
CA GLU A 51 10.81 -3.15 -18.41
C GLU A 51 11.34 -4.43 -19.07
N LYS A 52 11.98 -5.31 -18.30
CA LYS A 52 12.46 -6.61 -18.79
C LYS A 52 11.33 -7.45 -19.37
N ASP A 53 10.12 -7.34 -18.81
CA ASP A 53 8.96 -8.07 -19.28
C ASP A 53 8.12 -7.25 -20.28
N GLY A 54 8.68 -6.15 -20.79
CA GLY A 54 8.05 -5.35 -21.85
C GLY A 54 7.05 -4.31 -21.37
N GLY A 55 6.95 -4.09 -20.06
CA GLY A 55 6.07 -3.07 -19.50
C GLY A 55 6.69 -1.68 -19.54
N THR A 56 5.91 -0.68 -19.16
CA THR A 56 6.33 0.73 -19.11
C THR A 56 6.33 1.21 -17.67
N ALA A 57 7.45 1.77 -17.22
CA ALA A 57 7.55 2.26 -15.86
C ALA A 57 8.57 3.39 -15.75
N CYS A 58 8.44 4.18 -14.69
CA CYS A 58 9.47 5.10 -14.24
C CYS A 58 9.48 5.12 -12.71
N TRP A 59 10.51 5.69 -12.12
CA TRP A 59 10.57 5.76 -10.66
C TRP A 59 10.98 7.16 -10.19
N PHE A 60 10.61 7.45 -8.95
CA PHE A 60 11.00 8.67 -8.24
C PHE A 60 11.43 8.30 -6.82
N GLU A 61 12.55 8.88 -6.39
CA GLU A 61 12.93 8.87 -4.98
C GLU A 61 12.10 9.93 -4.27
N CYS A 62 11.32 9.54 -3.26
CA CYS A 62 10.46 10.47 -2.55
C CYS A 62 10.15 9.96 -1.15
N ASP A 63 10.38 10.81 -0.15
CA ASP A 63 9.88 10.59 1.20
C ASP A 63 8.39 10.97 1.20
N VAL A 64 7.52 10.01 1.51
CA VAL A 64 6.07 10.23 1.51
C VAL A 64 5.61 11.30 2.51
N THR A 65 6.46 11.65 3.48
CA THR A 65 6.16 12.68 4.48
C THR A 65 6.46 14.10 4.01
N ASP A 66 7.19 14.24 2.91
CA ASP A 66 7.61 15.53 2.36
C ASP A 66 6.56 16.04 1.36
N VAL A 67 5.74 16.99 1.79
CA VAL A 67 4.62 17.53 1.01
C VAL A 67 5.08 18.12 -0.34
N GLU A 68 6.19 18.87 -0.32
CA GLU A 68 6.71 19.52 -1.55
C GLU A 68 7.23 18.47 -2.53
N ALA A 69 7.91 17.44 -2.03
CA ALA A 69 8.39 16.35 -2.88
C ALA A 69 7.23 15.59 -3.51
N VAL A 70 6.17 15.29 -2.74
CA VAL A 70 4.97 14.62 -3.26
C VAL A 70 4.32 15.45 -4.37
N ASP A 71 4.12 16.76 -4.14
CA ASP A 71 3.52 17.66 -5.13
C ASP A 71 4.40 17.72 -6.40
N SER A 72 5.73 17.75 -6.25
CA SER A 72 6.69 17.74 -7.37
C SER A 72 6.59 16.46 -8.19
N VAL A 73 6.45 15.33 -7.54
CA VAL A 73 6.24 14.06 -8.27
C VAL A 73 4.93 14.08 -9.03
N UNK A 74 3.81 14.31 -8.54
CA UNK A 74 2.77 14.36 -9.05
C UNK A 74 2.78 15.11 -10.09
N LYS A 75 3.37 16.52 -10.18
CA LYS A 75 3.55 17.42 -11.34
C LYS A 75 4.30 16.73 -12.49
N SER A 76 5.41 16.08 -12.17
CA SER A 76 6.19 15.34 -13.17
C SER A 76 5.38 14.23 -13.84
N VAL A 77 4.52 13.53 -13.08
CA VAL A 77 3.66 12.47 -13.64
C VAL A 77 2.68 13.06 -14.65
N ILE A 78 2.04 14.18 -14.31
CA ILE A 78 1.09 14.84 -15.21
C ILE A 78 1.80 15.35 -16.47
N GLU A 79 2.97 15.95 -16.31
CA GLU A 79 3.76 16.45 -17.47
C GLU A 79 4.15 15.28 -18.40
N ARG A 80 4.47 14.12 -17.84
CA ARG A 80 4.96 12.98 -18.63
C ARG A 80 3.83 12.14 -19.23
N TYR A 81 2.76 11.92 -18.47
CA TYR A 81 1.71 10.94 -18.84
C TYR A 81 0.32 11.55 -18.98
N GLY A 82 0.10 12.78 -18.53
CA GLY A 82 -1.17 13.49 -18.70
C GLY A 82 -2.26 13.12 -17.69
N ALA A 83 -2.07 12.09 -16.89
CA ALA A 83 -3.14 11.61 -15.99
C ALA A 83 -2.57 10.85 -14.79
N VAL A 84 -3.40 10.73 -13.75
CA VAL A 84 -3.25 9.73 -12.70
C VAL A 84 -4.59 8.99 -12.61
N ASP A 85 -4.57 7.69 -12.86
CA ASP A 85 -5.80 6.87 -12.83
C ASP A 85 -5.90 6.03 -11.56
N VAL A 86 -4.75 5.56 -11.05
CA VAL A 86 -4.71 4.69 -9.88
C VAL A 86 -3.62 5.18 -8.91
N LEU A 87 -3.95 5.17 -7.62
CA LEU A 87 -2.96 5.37 -6.55
C LEU A 87 -3.00 4.16 -5.62
N VAL A 88 -1.83 3.57 -5.35
CA VAL A 88 -1.71 2.55 -4.31
C VAL A 88 -0.72 3.07 -3.25
N THR A 89 -1.16 3.18 -2.00
CA THR A 89 -0.28 3.63 -0.92
C THR A 89 0.18 2.42 -0.10
N ALA A 90 1.41 1.98 -0.36
CA ALA A 90 2.00 0.82 0.30
C ALA A 90 3.22 1.16 1.17
N ALA A 91 3.69 2.40 1.15
CA ALA A 91 4.81 2.82 2.01
C ALA A 91 4.43 2.72 3.49
N ALA A 92 5.23 2.03 4.29
CA ALA A 92 4.94 1.88 5.72
C ALA A 92 6.20 1.51 6.51
N ILE A 93 6.22 1.91 7.76
CA ILE A 93 7.23 1.49 8.73
C ILE A 93 6.53 0.95 9.98
N SER A 94 7.28 0.21 10.78
CA SER A 94 6.80 -0.40 12.02
C SER A 94 7.88 -0.29 13.09
N VAL A 95 7.45 0.03 14.31
CA VAL A 95 8.27 -0.03 15.52
C VAL A 95 7.60 -1.04 16.44
N GLY A 96 8.20 -2.18 16.62
CA GLY A 96 7.60 -3.32 17.32
C GLY A 96 7.72 -3.23 18.83
N LYS A 97 7.00 -2.28 19.47
CA LYS A 97 7.03 -2.04 20.92
C LYS A 97 5.61 -1.92 21.50
N LYS A 98 5.50 -2.20 22.80
CA LYS A 98 4.28 -1.95 23.57
C LYS A 98 4.07 -0.44 23.77
N UNK A 99 3.06 -0.01 24.05
CA UNK A 99 2.76 1.07 24.32
C UNK A 99 3.64 1.72 25.01
N PRO A 100 3.90 1.37 26.49
CA PRO A 100 4.80 2.19 27.30
C PRO A 100 6.25 2.31 26.79
N ASP A 101 6.67 1.37 25.98
CA ASP A 101 8.04 1.30 25.48
C ASP A 101 8.24 2.06 24.16
N THR A 102 7.14 2.50 23.53
CA THR A 102 7.20 3.28 22.28
C THR A 102 7.51 4.72 22.62
N LEU A 103 8.64 5.24 22.13
CA LEU A 103 9.01 6.63 22.35
C LEU A 103 8.07 7.56 21.56
N PRO A 104 7.78 8.77 22.10
CA PRO A 104 6.94 9.71 21.35
C PRO A 104 7.42 9.99 19.93
N GLU A 105 8.72 10.13 19.72
CA GLU A 105 9.29 10.36 18.39
C GLU A 105 9.15 9.15 17.46
N GLU A 106 9.17 7.94 18.00
CA GLU A 106 8.89 6.73 17.22
C GLU A 106 7.43 6.67 16.80
N TRP A 107 6.52 7.00 17.73
CA TRP A 107 5.09 7.12 17.44
C TRP A 107 4.86 8.14 16.32
N ASP A 108 5.44 9.33 16.46
CA ASP A 108 5.29 10.43 15.50
C ASP A 108 5.80 10.00 14.11
N GLN A 109 6.94 9.29 14.07
CA GLN A 109 7.51 8.84 12.80
C GLN A 109 6.61 7.81 12.11
N VAL A 110 6.07 6.84 12.85
CA VAL A 110 5.16 5.84 12.29
C VAL A 110 3.91 6.53 11.72
N PHE A 111 3.33 7.48 12.47
CA PHE A 111 2.16 8.21 11.98
C PHE A 111 2.50 9.12 10.80
N ALA A 112 3.68 9.74 10.80
CA ALA A 112 4.12 10.57 9.67
C ALA A 112 4.20 9.74 8.38
N VAL A 113 4.85 8.58 8.42
CA VAL A 113 5.00 7.74 7.23
C VAL A 113 3.66 7.08 6.86
N ASN A 114 3.05 6.36 7.80
CA ASN A 114 1.91 5.49 7.48
C ASN A 114 0.62 6.26 7.24
N VAL A 115 0.35 7.30 8.04
CA VAL A 115 -0.92 8.04 7.97
C VAL A 115 -0.76 9.32 7.17
N LYS A 116 0.15 10.21 7.58
CA LYS A 116 0.34 11.48 6.87
C LYS A 116 0.83 11.22 5.44
N GLY A 117 1.73 10.24 5.24
CA GLY A 117 2.19 9.86 3.91
C GLY A 117 1.05 9.41 3.01
N THR A 118 0.15 8.58 3.51
CA THR A 118 -1.05 8.16 2.76
C THR A 118 -1.91 9.38 2.42
N TYR A 119 -2.15 10.23 3.38
CA TYR A 119 -2.90 11.47 3.19
C TYR A 119 -2.25 12.38 2.12
N UNK A 120 -0.87 12.51 2.11
CA UNK A 120 -0.30 13.21 1.42
C UNK A 120 -0.47 12.98 0.19
N TRP A 121 -0.38 11.72 -0.29
CA TRP A 121 -0.54 11.20 -1.64
C TRP A 121 -1.99 11.29 -2.12
N MET A 122 -2.96 10.93 -1.27
CA MET A 122 -4.39 11.11 -1.63
C MET A 122 -4.68 12.57 -1.96
N ARG A 123 -4.23 13.50 -1.13
CA ARG A 123 -4.43 14.94 -1.32
C ARG A 123 -3.89 15.41 -2.68
N ALA A 124 -2.69 14.94 -3.03
CA ALA A 124 -2.05 15.36 -4.28
C ALA A 124 -2.68 14.69 -5.51
N CYS A 125 -3.09 13.42 -5.40
CA CYS A 125 -3.60 12.66 -6.55
C CYS A 125 -5.07 12.97 -6.86
N ILE A 126 -5.94 13.08 -5.86
CA ILE A 126 -7.40 13.18 -6.08
C ILE A 126 -7.77 14.29 -7.08
N PRO A 127 -7.22 15.53 -6.95
CA PRO A 127 -7.57 16.58 -7.91
C PRO A 127 -7.11 16.31 -9.35
N LEU A 128 -6.14 15.41 -9.52
CA LEU A 128 -5.53 15.08 -10.81
C LEU A 128 -6.10 13.80 -11.42
N MET A 129 -6.93 13.07 -10.67
CA MET A 129 -7.49 11.80 -11.12
C MET A 129 -8.58 11.99 -12.19
N THR A 130 -8.59 11.07 -13.14
CA THR A 130 -9.65 11.00 -14.14
C THR A 130 -10.98 10.74 -13.46
N LYS A 131 -11.90 11.68 -13.56
CA LYS A 131 -13.24 11.54 -12.96
C LYS A 131 -14.02 10.42 -13.64
N GLY A 132 -14.72 9.66 -12.84
CA GLY A 132 -15.50 8.53 -13.31
C GLY A 132 -14.76 7.19 -13.31
N THR A 133 -13.42 7.21 -13.27
CA THR A 133 -12.63 5.97 -13.33
C THR A 133 -11.46 5.90 -12.34
N GLY A 134 -11.24 6.95 -11.58
CA GLY A 134 -10.15 7.00 -10.60
C GLY A 134 -10.29 5.93 -9.52
N SER A 135 -9.17 5.35 -9.09
CA SER A 135 -9.18 4.35 -8.01
C SER A 135 -8.00 4.54 -7.07
N ILE A 136 -8.28 4.52 -5.77
CA ILE A 136 -7.24 4.55 -4.72
C ILE A 136 -7.35 3.26 -3.90
N VAL A 137 -6.22 2.60 -3.69
CA VAL A 137 -6.12 1.39 -2.88
C VAL A 137 -5.06 1.64 -1.79
N ALA A 138 -5.47 1.71 -0.54
CA ALA A 138 -4.54 1.93 0.56
C ALA A 138 -4.24 0.60 1.28
N LEU A 139 -2.97 0.38 1.62
CA LEU A 139 -2.57 -0.82 2.36
C LEU A 139 -2.69 -0.55 3.87
N ALA A 140 -3.72 -1.12 4.48
CA ALA A 140 -3.89 -1.12 5.94
C ALA A 140 -3.27 -2.41 6.52
N SER A 141 -3.97 -3.13 7.36
CA SER A 141 -3.56 -4.42 7.95
C SER A 141 -4.76 -5.06 8.64
N GLN A 142 -4.83 -6.39 8.64
CA GLN A 142 -5.83 -7.07 9.46
C GLN A 142 -5.68 -6.71 10.95
N LEU A 143 -4.46 -6.34 11.39
CA LEU A 143 -4.24 -5.90 12.77
C LEU A 143 -5.03 -4.63 13.13
N ALA A 144 -5.43 -3.83 12.13
CA ALA A 144 -6.25 -2.63 12.37
C ALA A 144 -7.60 -2.95 13.00
N ILE A 145 -8.12 -4.16 12.76
CA ILE A 145 -9.41 -4.59 13.34
C ILE A 145 -9.25 -5.72 14.35
N SER A 146 -8.29 -6.61 14.19
CA SER A 146 -8.09 -7.72 15.14
C SER A 146 -7.25 -7.35 16.35
N GLY A 147 -6.49 -6.26 16.27
CA GLY A 147 -5.47 -5.95 17.27
C GLY A 147 -4.28 -6.91 17.18
N GLY A 148 -3.28 -6.66 17.97
CA GLY A 148 -2.06 -7.47 17.99
C GLY A 148 -1.19 -7.14 19.18
N LEU A 149 0.01 -7.72 19.24
CA LEU A 149 0.92 -7.54 20.36
C LEU A 149 2.15 -6.73 19.95
N SER A 150 2.61 -5.88 20.86
CA SER A 150 3.91 -5.22 20.77
C SER A 150 4.13 -4.48 19.44
N ASN A 151 3.10 -3.70 19.03
CA ASN A 151 3.23 -2.88 17.81
C ASN A 151 2.19 -1.75 17.83
N ALA A 152 2.11 -1.04 18.95
CA ALA A 152 1.03 -0.09 19.23
C ALA A 152 0.91 1.00 18.15
N ALA A 153 2.03 1.66 17.81
CA ALA A 153 2.01 2.76 16.84
C ALA A 153 1.57 2.28 15.45
N TYR A 154 2.12 1.16 14.99
CA TYR A 154 1.78 0.59 13.69
C TYR A 154 0.30 0.23 13.60
N ILE A 155 -0.21 -0.49 14.61
CA ILE A 155 -1.60 -0.95 14.62
C ILE A 155 -2.56 0.26 14.63
N ALA A 156 -2.27 1.26 15.48
CA ALA A 156 -3.07 2.48 15.52
C ALA A 156 -3.03 3.22 14.17
N SER A 157 -1.85 3.30 13.54
CA SER A 157 -1.72 3.96 12.24
C SER A 157 -2.52 3.24 11.16
N LYS A 158 -2.56 1.90 11.19
CA LYS A 158 -3.33 1.12 10.21
C LYS A 158 -4.84 1.26 10.43
N GLY A 159 -5.28 1.42 11.68
CA GLY A 159 -6.67 1.76 11.99
C GLY A 159 -7.06 3.14 11.44
N ALA A 160 -6.16 4.13 11.57
CA ALA A 160 -6.38 5.46 11.02
C ALA A 160 -6.56 5.41 9.49
N ILE A 161 -5.78 4.57 8.78
CA ILE A 161 -5.92 4.41 7.32
C ILE A 161 -7.30 3.88 6.96
N VAL A 162 -7.82 2.89 7.71
CA VAL A 162 -9.16 2.34 7.46
C VAL A 162 -10.22 3.45 7.55
N SER A 163 -10.18 4.26 8.61
CA SER A 163 -11.13 5.36 8.81
C SER A 163 -10.98 6.44 7.74
N LEU A 164 -9.74 6.77 7.37
CA LEU A 164 -9.46 7.74 6.31
C LEU A 164 -10.08 7.29 4.99
N CYS A 165 -9.92 6.01 4.62
CA CYS A 165 -10.46 5.48 3.36
C CYS A 165 -11.99 5.52 3.33
N ARG A 166 -12.65 5.22 4.46
CA ARG A 166 -14.12 5.28 4.53
C ARG A 166 -14.62 6.71 4.29
N THR A 167 -14.00 7.68 4.94
CA THR A 167 -14.39 9.09 4.77
C THR A 167 -14.13 9.56 3.35
N ALA A 168 -12.92 9.32 2.84
CA ALA A 168 -12.55 9.75 1.49
C ALA A 168 -13.44 9.10 0.42
N ALA A 169 -13.83 7.82 0.61
CA ALA A 169 -14.75 7.15 -0.32
C ALA A 169 -16.10 7.88 -0.41
N ASN A 170 -16.64 8.31 0.73
CA ASN A 170 -17.90 9.07 0.75
C ASN A 170 -17.74 10.44 0.10
N ASP A 171 -16.64 11.14 0.41
CA ASP A 171 -16.41 12.50 -0.08
C ASP A 171 -16.27 12.54 -1.61
N HIS A 172 -15.69 11.50 -2.23
CA HIS A 172 -15.33 11.51 -3.65
C HIS A 172 -16.16 10.56 -4.51
N ALA A 173 -17.20 9.93 -3.95
CA ALA A 173 -18.08 9.03 -4.70
C ALA A 173 -18.77 9.74 -5.87
N SER A 174 -19.22 10.97 -5.65
CA SER A 174 -19.91 11.75 -6.71
C SER A 174 -18.99 12.14 -7.87
N GLU A 175 -17.68 12.10 -7.65
CA GLU A 175 -16.70 12.34 -8.71
C GLU A 175 -16.33 11.05 -9.46
N GLY A 176 -16.89 9.91 -9.02
CA GLY A 176 -16.60 8.60 -9.59
C GLY A 176 -15.20 8.09 -9.26
N ILE A 177 -14.62 8.56 -8.13
CA ILE A 177 -13.35 8.09 -7.64
C ILE A 177 -13.64 7.07 -6.53
N ARG A 178 -13.17 5.83 -6.72
CA ARG A 178 -13.36 4.75 -5.74
C ARG A 178 -12.15 4.68 -4.81
N ILE A 179 -12.39 4.54 -3.52
CA ILE A 179 -11.33 4.52 -2.52
C ILE A 179 -11.58 3.33 -1.58
N ASN A 180 -10.63 2.41 -1.55
CA ASN A 180 -10.76 1.17 -0.80
C ASN A 180 -9.45 0.88 -0.06
N CYS A 181 -9.50 0.01 0.94
CA CYS A 181 -8.27 -0.46 1.56
C CYS A 181 -8.20 -1.98 1.59
N ILE A 182 -6.98 -2.48 1.64
CA ILE A 182 -6.71 -3.91 1.80
C ILE A 182 -6.17 -4.13 3.21
N LEU A 183 -6.60 -5.22 3.82
CA LEU A 183 -6.14 -5.64 5.14
C LEU A 183 -5.37 -6.97 4.99
N PRO A 184 -4.06 -6.89 4.67
CA PRO A 184 -3.27 -8.11 4.57
C PRO A 184 -3.07 -8.77 5.93
N GLY A 185 -2.99 -10.09 5.95
CA GLY A 185 -2.39 -10.84 7.04
C GLY A 185 -0.87 -10.75 6.98
N ALA A 186 -0.18 -11.57 7.76
CA ALA A 186 1.27 -11.62 7.69
C ALA A 186 1.68 -12.09 6.29
N THR A 187 2.45 -11.26 5.60
CA THR A 187 2.84 -11.45 4.19
C THR A 187 4.36 -11.44 4.10
N GLN A 188 4.94 -12.38 3.36
CA GLN A 188 6.39 -12.55 3.20
C GLN A 188 7.01 -11.32 2.51
N THR A 189 7.51 -10.40 3.32
CA THR A 189 8.04 -9.11 2.85
C THR A 189 9.23 -8.72 3.73
N PRO A 190 10.10 -7.81 3.25
CA PRO A 190 11.15 -7.28 4.11
C PRO A 190 10.62 -6.64 5.41
N LEU A 191 9.41 -6.07 5.40
CA LEU A 191 8.81 -5.52 6.61
C LEU A 191 8.52 -6.63 7.64
N LEU A 192 8.00 -7.78 7.19
CA LEU A 192 7.74 -8.93 8.05
C LEU A 192 9.05 -9.49 8.60
N ASP A 193 10.06 -9.63 7.74
CA ASP A 193 11.38 -10.14 8.14
C ASP A 193 12.00 -9.26 9.22
N ARG A 194 11.96 -7.94 9.05
CA ARG A 194 12.44 -6.99 10.07
C ARG A 194 11.63 -7.12 11.36
N SER A 195 10.32 -7.35 11.24
CA SER A 195 9.44 -7.48 12.40
C SER A 195 9.82 -8.69 13.26
N PHE A 196 10.14 -9.82 12.64
CA PHE A 196 10.60 -11.02 13.37
C PHE A 196 12.07 -10.89 13.78
N GLY A 197 12.90 -10.26 12.95
CA GLY A 197 14.33 -10.10 13.21
C GLY A 197 14.67 -9.27 14.46
N ARG A 198 13.71 -8.55 15.01
CA ARG A 198 13.92 -7.78 16.26
C ARG A 198 13.99 -8.69 17.51
N PHE A 199 13.55 -9.93 17.39
CA PHE A 199 13.58 -10.88 18.52
C PHE A 199 14.86 -11.72 18.49
N LYS A 200 15.46 -11.93 19.66
CA LYS A 200 16.65 -12.79 19.79
C LYS A 200 16.35 -14.23 19.33
N ASP A 201 15.15 -14.71 19.62
CA ASP A 201 14.64 -15.98 19.12
C ASP A 201 13.28 -15.71 18.47
N PRO A 202 13.22 -15.63 17.14
CA PRO A 202 11.95 -15.33 16.47
C PRO A 202 10.99 -16.53 16.35
N ALA A 203 11.46 -17.76 16.57
CA ALA A 203 10.67 -18.96 16.30
C ALA A 203 9.29 -18.97 16.99
N PRO A 204 9.19 -18.67 18.31
CA PRO A 204 7.88 -18.67 18.96
C PRO A 204 6.90 -17.61 18.38
N TYR A 205 7.44 -16.49 17.93
CA TYR A 205 6.61 -15.41 17.36
C TYR A 205 6.13 -15.77 15.96
N ILE A 206 6.98 -16.42 15.17
CA ILE A 206 6.63 -16.94 13.85
C ILE A 206 5.53 -18.01 14.00
N GLU A 207 5.73 -18.98 14.89
CA GLU A 207 4.75 -20.05 15.15
C GLU A 207 3.41 -19.47 15.59
N ARG A 208 3.42 -18.52 16.52
CA ARG A 208 2.21 -17.84 16.98
C ARG A 208 1.50 -17.11 15.84
N SER A 209 2.27 -16.42 14.98
CA SER A 209 1.69 -15.74 13.83
C SER A 209 1.08 -16.72 12.85
N LEU A 210 1.78 -17.82 12.57
CA LEU A 210 1.29 -18.89 11.67
C LEU A 210 0.01 -19.52 12.19
N SER A 211 -0.06 -19.82 13.51
CA SER A 211 -1.22 -20.47 14.10
C SER A 211 -2.50 -19.63 14.00
N ARG A 212 -2.35 -18.32 13.77
CA ARG A 212 -3.51 -17.43 13.62
C ARG A 212 -3.99 -17.32 12.17
N HIS A 213 -3.30 -17.99 11.24
CA HIS A 213 -3.72 -18.01 9.83
C HIS A 213 -4.28 -19.39 9.52
N PRO A 214 -5.60 -19.59 9.48
CA PRO A 214 -6.15 -20.88 9.03
C PRO A 214 -5.56 -21.45 7.73
N UNK A 215 -4.94 -20.48 6.69
CA UNK A 215 -4.40 -20.80 5.82
C UNK A 215 -3.34 -21.37 6.03
N GLY A 216 -2.76 -21.72 7.13
CA GLY A 216 -1.57 -22.42 7.60
C GLY A 216 -0.24 -21.92 7.05
N ARG A 217 -0.23 -20.77 6.47
CA ARG A 217 0.98 -20.14 5.91
C ARG A 217 0.85 -18.63 5.87
N PHE A 218 1.97 -17.96 5.68
CA PHE A 218 1.97 -16.52 5.40
C PHE A 218 1.53 -16.27 3.94
N GLY A 219 0.96 -15.11 3.69
CA GLY A 219 0.63 -14.68 2.35
C GLY A 219 1.86 -14.34 1.54
N GLN A 220 1.73 -14.36 0.22
CA GLN A 220 2.77 -13.87 -0.68
C GLN A 220 2.38 -12.47 -1.16
N PRO A 221 3.37 -11.59 -1.43
CA PRO A 221 3.06 -10.24 -1.93
C PRO A 221 2.16 -10.24 -3.16
N GLU A 222 2.31 -11.23 -4.03
CA GLU A 222 1.52 -11.36 -5.25
C GLU A 222 0.03 -11.59 -4.96
N GLU A 223 -0.29 -12.24 -3.83
CA GLU A 223 -1.69 -12.47 -3.44
C GLU A 223 -2.36 -11.15 -3.05
N VAL A 224 -1.61 -10.27 -2.37
CA VAL A 224 -2.10 -8.93 -2.04
C VAL A 224 -2.19 -8.06 -3.31
N ALA A 225 -1.20 -8.19 -4.21
CA ALA A 225 -1.19 -7.47 -5.49
C ALA A 225 -2.40 -7.84 -6.36
N ASN A 226 -2.83 -9.11 -6.34
CA ASN A 226 -4.03 -9.53 -7.08
C ASN A 226 -5.30 -8.87 -6.52
N ALA A 227 -5.40 -8.73 -5.21
CA ALA A 227 -6.51 -8.01 -4.58
C ALA A 227 -6.48 -6.51 -4.95
N ALA A 228 -5.27 -5.91 -4.96
CA ALA A 228 -5.11 -4.52 -5.37
C ALA A 228 -5.53 -4.35 -6.84
N LEU A 229 -5.18 -5.30 -7.71
CA LEU A 229 -5.59 -5.27 -9.11
C LEU A 229 -7.11 -5.29 -9.26
N PHE A 230 -7.79 -6.16 -8.51
CA PHE A 230 -9.26 -6.19 -8.52
C PHE A 230 -9.81 -4.81 -8.15
N LEU A 231 -9.36 -4.24 -7.02
CA LEU A 231 -9.88 -2.96 -6.53
C LEU A 231 -9.54 -1.79 -7.47
N ALA A 232 -8.39 -1.85 -8.15
CA ALA A 232 -7.96 -0.79 -9.06
C ALA A 232 -8.70 -0.82 -10.40
N SER A 233 -9.17 -2.00 -10.82
CA SER A 233 -9.76 -2.20 -12.14
C SER A 233 -11.27 -1.94 -12.16
N ASP A 234 -11.83 -1.95 -13.36
CA ASP A 234 -13.29 -1.77 -13.56
C ASP A 234 -14.09 -2.98 -13.05
N ASP A 235 -13.43 -4.11 -12.75
CA ASP A 235 -14.08 -5.27 -12.09
C ASP A 235 -14.67 -4.86 -10.74
N ALA A 236 -14.13 -3.82 -10.11
CA ALA A 236 -14.60 -3.30 -8.82
C ALA A 236 -15.41 -2.01 -8.98
N SER A 237 -16.08 -1.82 -10.14
CA SER A 237 -16.76 -0.55 -10.47
C SER A 237 -17.87 -0.15 -9.49
N PHE A 238 -18.43 -1.09 -8.72
CA PHE A 238 -19.44 -0.80 -7.69
C PHE A 238 -18.90 -0.99 -6.27
N THR A 239 -17.54 -0.97 -6.11
CA THR A 239 -16.87 -1.21 -4.83
C THR A 239 -16.11 0.05 -4.41
N THR A 240 -16.60 0.73 -3.37
CA THR A 240 -15.89 1.86 -2.75
C THR A 240 -16.17 1.84 -1.24
N GLY A 241 -15.21 2.29 -0.45
CA GLY A 241 -15.31 2.29 1.02
C GLY A 241 -15.12 0.92 1.66
N THR A 242 -14.67 -0.08 0.90
CA THR A 242 -14.52 -1.44 1.43
C THR A 242 -13.16 -1.69 2.09
N GLU A 243 -13.15 -2.66 2.99
CA GLU A 243 -11.96 -3.24 3.61
C GLU A 243 -11.84 -4.67 3.11
N LEU A 244 -10.99 -4.88 2.11
CA LEU A 244 -10.81 -6.21 1.52
C LEU A 244 -9.73 -6.98 2.30
N ARG A 245 -10.13 -8.06 2.96
CA ARG A 245 -9.22 -8.91 3.74
C ARG A 245 -8.47 -9.87 2.83
N VAL A 246 -7.14 -9.92 2.99
CA VAL A 246 -6.25 -10.89 2.31
C VAL A 246 -5.35 -11.45 3.42
N ASP A 247 -5.93 -12.24 4.31
CA ASP A 247 -5.34 -12.55 5.61
C ASP A 247 -5.31 -14.04 5.96
N GLY A 248 -5.57 -14.91 4.99
CA GLY A 248 -5.52 -16.35 5.23
C GLY A 248 -6.52 -16.82 6.28
N GLY A 249 -7.60 -16.04 6.53
CA GLY A 249 -8.65 -16.38 7.48
C GLY A 249 -8.44 -15.85 8.89
N TRP A 250 -7.38 -15.08 9.14
CA TRP A 250 -7.04 -14.57 10.48
C TRP A 250 -8.23 -13.94 11.21
N ILE A 251 -8.96 -13.04 10.55
CA ILE A 251 -10.08 -12.32 11.20
C ILE A 251 -11.34 -13.18 11.27
N GLY A 252 -11.45 -14.18 10.45
CA GLY A 252 -12.62 -15.04 10.41
C GLY A 252 -12.59 -16.19 11.39
N GLY A 253 -11.42 -16.45 12.00
CA GLY A 253 -11.21 -17.57 12.91
C GLY A 253 -11.51 -17.27 14.37
#